data_31400abeb958599deef12b62a6752f1b
#
_entry.id   31400abeb958599deef12b62a6752f1b
#
_cell.length_a   1.000
_cell.length_b   1.000
_cell.length_c   1.000
_cell.angle_alpha   90.00
_cell.angle_beta   90.00
_cell.angle_gamma   90.00
#
_symmetry.space_group_name_H-M   'P 1'
#
loop_
_entity.id
_entity.type
_entity.pdbx_description
1 polymer ?
#
loop_
_entity_poly.entity_id
_entity_poly.type
_entity_poly.pdbx_seq_one_letter_code
_entity_poly.pdbx_strand_id
1 'polypeptide(L)'
;MDPCRSSLGTTDTMSMPHAFRPVFHITNSMTAGLTRIERARGFLEAARLSEDWLTTMRSRALLLEAHHTTHIEGTRLTLEQAERLLAGETVAGADPDDARELLNYRTAFEFVSGYLNDGGPVTEGLVREIHRRLVTGVRGGSATPGEYRRVQNYVVDSATGKAVYTPPPPGDVAPLMSELVAWLNATSDLHPVLASGTAQFQLVHIHPFVDGNGRTSRLLSTLCLYRAGYDFKRLFSISEYYDRDRAAFYAAIQGVRDAGMDLTGWLEYFIEGLATQMDEVTDRGKRVIRRDVIAREHSLSMRQALAVGHLLESPELRIEDMEALCPGVTRRTLQRDLQGLVKAGVLKAVGAARSARYKLRVRGL
;
A
#
# COMPACT_ATOMS: atom_id res chain seq x y z
N MET A 1 -56.69 -35.56 -44.60
CA MET A 1 -56.42 -34.11 -44.62
C MET A 1 -55.70 -33.79 -43.29
N ASP A 2 -54.44 -33.63 -43.37
CA ASP A 2 -53.53 -33.57 -42.22
C ASP A 2 -53.18 -32.09 -41.97
N PRO A 3 -53.17 -31.57 -40.74
CA PRO A 3 -52.55 -30.33 -40.49
C PRO A 3 -51.16 -30.47 -39.85
N CYS A 4 -50.26 -29.81 -40.44
CA CYS A 4 -48.87 -29.51 -40.15
C CYS A 4 -48.57 -29.35 -38.64
N ARG A 5 -47.68 -30.17 -38.09
CA ARG A 5 -47.01 -29.93 -36.78
C ARG A 5 -45.79 -29.07 -37.02
N SER A 6 -45.86 -27.81 -36.62
CA SER A 6 -44.70 -26.93 -36.49
C SER A 6 -43.90 -27.31 -35.23
N SER A 7 -42.69 -27.76 -35.42
CA SER A 7 -41.67 -27.93 -34.35
C SER A 7 -41.25 -26.58 -33.82
N LEU A 8 -41.68 -26.27 -32.62
CA LEU A 8 -41.11 -25.18 -31.83
C LEU A 8 -39.68 -25.52 -31.45
N GLY A 9 -38.72 -24.81 -32.01
CA GLY A 9 -37.34 -24.85 -31.63
C GLY A 9 -37.17 -24.52 -30.16
N THR A 10 -36.50 -25.34 -29.43
CA THR A 10 -35.97 -25.05 -28.09
C THR A 10 -35.02 -23.88 -28.21
N THR A 11 -35.45 -22.71 -27.76
CA THR A 11 -34.57 -21.59 -27.51
C THR A 11 -33.61 -22.02 -26.37
N ASP A 12 -32.38 -22.24 -26.76
CA ASP A 12 -31.23 -22.40 -25.87
C ASP A 12 -31.19 -21.11 -25.03
N THR A 13 -31.65 -21.18 -23.79
CA THR A 13 -31.49 -20.11 -22.81
C THR A 13 -30.00 -20.05 -22.47
N MET A 14 -29.28 -19.20 -23.17
CA MET A 14 -27.97 -18.78 -22.73
C MET A 14 -28.09 -18.36 -21.27
N SER A 15 -27.58 -19.18 -20.37
CA SER A 15 -27.43 -18.87 -18.96
C SER A 15 -26.68 -17.56 -18.88
N MET A 16 -27.34 -16.48 -18.47
CA MET A 16 -26.68 -15.22 -18.14
C MET A 16 -25.61 -15.53 -17.11
N PRO A 17 -24.37 -15.06 -17.28
CA PRO A 17 -23.32 -15.29 -16.30
C PRO A 17 -23.81 -14.78 -14.94
N HIS A 18 -23.65 -15.59 -13.91
CA HIS A 18 -24.01 -15.22 -12.55
C HIS A 18 -23.17 -14.01 -12.16
N ALA A 19 -23.80 -12.86 -12.01
CA ALA A 19 -23.09 -11.64 -11.60
C ALA A 19 -22.37 -11.85 -10.26
N PHE A 20 -21.10 -11.48 -10.16
CA PHE A 20 -20.36 -11.53 -8.91
C PHE A 20 -21.10 -10.73 -7.82
N ARG A 21 -21.38 -11.37 -6.70
CA ARG A 21 -22.08 -10.78 -5.55
C ARG A 21 -21.30 -11.08 -4.28
N PRO A 22 -20.48 -10.13 -3.80
CA PRO A 22 -19.76 -10.33 -2.55
C PRO A 22 -20.73 -10.41 -1.36
N VAL A 23 -20.48 -11.37 -0.47
CA VAL A 23 -21.26 -11.54 0.76
C VAL A 23 -20.45 -11.00 1.92
N PHE A 24 -20.97 -10.06 2.65
CA PHE A 24 -20.43 -9.53 3.90
C PHE A 24 -21.50 -8.72 4.63
N HIS A 25 -21.26 -8.43 5.90
CA HIS A 25 -22.07 -7.53 6.71
C HIS A 25 -21.17 -6.48 7.39
N ILE A 26 -21.74 -5.28 7.59
CA ILE A 26 -21.00 -4.18 8.24
C ILE A 26 -20.97 -4.41 9.74
N THR A 27 -19.76 -4.39 10.30
CA THR A 27 -19.54 -4.54 11.74
C THR A 27 -19.17 -3.21 12.39
N ASN A 28 -19.21 -3.17 13.72
CA ASN A 28 -18.73 -2.02 14.49
C ASN A 28 -17.23 -1.77 14.26
N SER A 29 -16.44 -2.83 14.09
CA SER A 29 -15.01 -2.74 13.78
C SER A 29 -14.78 -2.05 12.43
N MET A 30 -15.47 -2.48 11.38
CA MET A 30 -15.42 -1.83 10.07
C MET A 30 -15.80 -0.35 10.15
N THR A 31 -16.91 -0.03 10.85
CA THR A 31 -17.38 1.36 11.00
C THR A 31 -16.33 2.23 11.70
N ALA A 32 -15.71 1.72 12.76
CA ALA A 32 -14.65 2.43 13.47
C ALA A 32 -13.41 2.66 12.58
N GLY A 33 -12.97 1.64 11.85
CA GLY A 33 -11.84 1.74 10.92
C GLY A 33 -12.11 2.70 9.78
N LEU A 34 -13.29 2.63 9.13
CA LEU A 34 -13.70 3.57 8.08
C LEU A 34 -13.73 5.01 8.60
N THR A 35 -14.22 5.23 9.82
CA THR A 35 -14.23 6.57 10.44
C THR A 35 -12.80 7.11 10.62
N ARG A 36 -11.84 6.27 10.99
CA ARG A 36 -10.41 6.65 11.09
C ARG A 36 -9.86 7.04 9.71
N ILE A 37 -10.16 6.26 8.68
CA ILE A 37 -9.73 6.50 7.29
C ILE A 37 -10.30 7.83 6.78
N GLU A 38 -11.61 8.09 6.96
CA GLU A 38 -12.24 9.34 6.51
C GLU A 38 -11.68 10.56 7.25
N ARG A 39 -11.40 10.44 8.54
CA ARG A 39 -10.75 11.51 9.31
C ARG A 39 -9.33 11.83 8.79
N ALA A 40 -8.57 10.79 8.48
CA ALA A 40 -7.24 10.94 7.90
C ALA A 40 -7.30 11.57 6.51
N ARG A 41 -8.26 11.17 5.68
CA ARG A 41 -8.52 11.76 4.37
C ARG A 41 -8.83 13.25 4.48
N GLY A 42 -9.80 13.62 5.32
CA GLY A 42 -10.14 15.03 5.54
C GLY A 42 -8.95 15.85 6.07
N PHE A 43 -8.12 15.28 6.96
CA PHE A 43 -6.89 15.94 7.39
C PHE A 43 -5.92 16.17 6.21
N LEU A 44 -5.66 15.16 5.39
CA LEU A 44 -4.72 15.27 4.26
C LEU A 44 -5.21 16.24 3.18
N GLU A 45 -6.52 16.33 2.96
CA GLU A 45 -7.11 17.30 2.03
C GLU A 45 -6.97 18.74 2.52
N ALA A 46 -7.18 18.97 3.81
CA ALA A 46 -7.14 20.31 4.41
C ALA A 46 -5.72 20.77 4.79
N ALA A 47 -4.80 19.86 5.07
CA ALA A 47 -3.47 20.17 5.58
C ALA A 47 -2.59 20.85 4.53
N ARG A 48 -1.96 21.96 4.90
CA ARG A 48 -0.94 22.64 4.10
C ARG A 48 0.44 22.01 4.36
N LEU A 49 0.72 20.93 3.65
CA LEU A 49 2.00 20.25 3.67
C LEU A 49 2.89 20.81 2.54
N SER A 50 4.19 20.98 2.78
CA SER A 50 5.11 21.48 1.75
C SER A 50 5.31 20.42 0.65
N GLU A 51 5.48 20.85 -0.61
CA GLU A 51 5.72 19.94 -1.73
C GLU A 51 7.01 19.13 -1.57
N ASP A 52 8.06 19.69 -0.98
CA ASP A 52 9.30 18.95 -0.69
C ASP A 52 9.05 17.80 0.26
N TRP A 53 8.27 18.02 1.33
CA TRP A 53 7.89 16.96 2.25
C TRP A 53 7.01 15.91 1.59
N LEU A 54 6.01 16.33 0.81
CA LEU A 54 5.14 15.42 0.07
C LEU A 54 5.93 14.54 -0.90
N THR A 55 6.87 15.12 -1.63
CA THR A 55 7.74 14.40 -2.57
C THR A 55 8.60 13.37 -1.85
N THR A 56 9.24 13.75 -0.74
CA THR A 56 10.03 12.83 0.09
C THR A 56 9.18 11.69 0.63
N MET A 57 7.99 11.99 1.13
CA MET A 57 7.10 10.98 1.69
C MET A 57 6.48 10.05 0.63
N ARG A 58 6.18 10.56 -0.57
CA ARG A 58 5.75 9.72 -1.70
C ARG A 58 6.84 8.73 -2.13
N SER A 59 8.07 9.19 -2.23
CA SER A 59 9.22 8.33 -2.53
C SER A 59 9.40 7.25 -1.45
N ARG A 60 9.25 7.63 -0.18
CA ARG A 60 9.31 6.70 0.95
C ARG A 60 8.17 5.68 0.92
N ALA A 61 6.94 6.10 0.65
CA ALA A 61 5.78 5.22 0.55
C ALA A 61 5.93 4.22 -0.60
N LEU A 62 6.41 4.68 -1.77
CA LEU A 62 6.69 3.80 -2.90
C LEU A 62 7.78 2.77 -2.57
N LEU A 63 8.87 3.19 -1.91
CA LEU A 63 9.93 2.29 -1.45
C LEU A 63 9.36 1.20 -0.53
N LEU A 64 8.61 1.58 0.49
CA LEU A 64 8.01 0.64 1.44
C LEU A 64 7.04 -0.30 0.74
N GLU A 65 6.16 0.22 -0.13
CA GLU A 65 5.19 -0.59 -0.84
C GLU A 65 5.88 -1.59 -1.79
N ALA A 66 6.88 -1.15 -2.57
CA ALA A 66 7.62 -2.01 -3.49
C ALA A 66 8.43 -3.08 -2.74
N HIS A 67 9.12 -2.70 -1.65
CA HIS A 67 9.91 -3.62 -0.84
C HIS A 67 9.01 -4.66 -0.19
N HIS A 68 7.99 -4.25 0.57
CA HIS A 68 7.16 -5.17 1.34
C HIS A 68 6.29 -6.07 0.44
N THR A 69 5.75 -5.54 -0.66
CA THR A 69 4.95 -6.35 -1.57
C THR A 69 5.75 -7.46 -2.26
N THR A 70 7.02 -7.20 -2.60
CA THR A 70 7.91 -8.24 -3.17
C THR A 70 8.45 -9.17 -2.10
N HIS A 71 8.72 -8.66 -0.89
CA HIS A 71 9.16 -9.48 0.25
C HIS A 71 8.07 -10.48 0.70
N ILE A 72 6.78 -10.14 0.65
CA ILE A 72 5.67 -11.09 0.85
C ILE A 72 5.76 -12.26 -0.14
N GLU A 73 6.16 -12.01 -1.39
CA GLU A 73 6.29 -13.01 -2.45
C GLU A 73 7.64 -13.76 -2.41
N GLY A 74 8.52 -13.43 -1.46
CA GLY A 74 9.74 -14.20 -1.17
C GLY A 74 11.05 -13.55 -1.60
N THR A 75 11.07 -12.31 -2.06
CA THR A 75 12.34 -11.59 -2.29
C THR A 75 13.08 -11.35 -0.98
N ARG A 76 14.42 -11.28 -1.06
CA ARG A 76 15.32 -11.18 0.11
C ARG A 76 16.08 -9.87 0.19
N LEU A 77 15.71 -8.88 -0.60
CA LEU A 77 16.32 -7.56 -0.56
C LEU A 77 16.12 -6.92 0.81
N THR A 78 17.18 -6.35 1.37
CA THR A 78 17.02 -5.45 2.53
C THR A 78 16.39 -4.13 2.08
N LEU A 79 15.79 -3.40 3.03
CA LEU A 79 15.21 -2.09 2.72
C LEU A 79 16.25 -1.11 2.15
N GLU A 80 17.47 -1.13 2.65
CA GLU A 80 18.60 -0.32 2.14
C GLU A 80 18.95 -0.69 0.70
N GLN A 81 19.01 -2.00 0.38
CA GLN A 81 19.25 -2.46 -0.99
C GLN A 81 18.12 -2.01 -1.94
N ALA A 82 16.87 -2.12 -1.49
CA ALA A 82 15.72 -1.67 -2.25
C ALA A 82 15.76 -0.14 -2.51
N GLU A 83 16.13 0.66 -1.51
CA GLU A 83 16.28 2.11 -1.64
C GLU A 83 17.33 2.47 -2.69
N ARG A 84 18.49 1.86 -2.65
CA ARG A 84 19.58 2.08 -3.60
C ARG A 84 19.22 1.66 -5.03
N LEU A 85 18.55 0.50 -5.18
CA LEU A 85 18.05 0.04 -6.48
C LEU A 85 17.02 1.00 -7.07
N LEU A 86 16.09 1.51 -6.26
CA LEU A 86 15.10 2.50 -6.70
C LEU A 86 15.73 3.87 -7.02
N ALA A 87 16.88 4.21 -6.40
CA ALA A 87 17.70 5.36 -6.76
C ALA A 87 18.50 5.17 -8.07
N GLY A 88 18.46 3.98 -8.68
CA GLY A 88 19.16 3.67 -9.92
C GLY A 88 20.60 3.17 -9.74
N GLU A 89 20.97 2.80 -8.51
CA GLU A 89 22.31 2.26 -8.22
C GLU A 89 22.37 0.76 -8.53
N THR A 90 23.56 0.29 -8.83
CA THR A 90 23.88 -1.15 -8.86
C THR A 90 24.25 -1.60 -7.45
N VAL A 91 23.56 -2.63 -6.94
CA VAL A 91 23.79 -3.14 -5.59
C VAL A 91 24.47 -4.49 -5.66
N ALA A 92 25.73 -4.54 -5.22
CA ALA A 92 26.50 -5.79 -5.15
C ALA A 92 25.84 -6.79 -4.18
N GLY A 93 25.72 -8.05 -4.60
CA GLY A 93 25.15 -9.14 -3.80
C GLY A 93 23.60 -9.16 -3.75
N ALA A 94 22.91 -8.25 -4.43
CA ALA A 94 21.47 -8.38 -4.67
C ALA A 94 21.20 -9.47 -5.70
N ASP A 95 20.21 -10.33 -5.45
CA ASP A 95 19.74 -11.29 -6.44
C ASP A 95 19.16 -10.54 -7.64
N PRO A 96 19.57 -10.87 -8.90
CA PRO A 96 19.08 -10.16 -10.08
C PRO A 96 17.57 -10.27 -10.30
N ASP A 97 16.95 -11.41 -9.96
CA ASP A 97 15.50 -11.58 -10.08
C ASP A 97 14.76 -10.77 -9.02
N ASP A 98 15.24 -10.75 -7.77
CA ASP A 98 14.69 -9.93 -6.70
C ASP A 98 14.77 -8.42 -7.05
N ALA A 99 15.92 -7.97 -7.58
CA ALA A 99 16.10 -6.60 -8.03
C ALA A 99 15.13 -6.25 -9.18
N ARG A 100 14.94 -7.17 -10.11
CA ARG A 100 14.00 -7.00 -11.23
C ARG A 100 12.56 -6.94 -10.76
N GLU A 101 12.16 -7.81 -9.83
CA GLU A 101 10.81 -7.78 -9.24
C GLU A 101 10.50 -6.44 -8.58
N LEU A 102 11.45 -5.89 -7.82
CA LEU A 102 11.31 -4.58 -7.20
C LEU A 102 11.13 -3.45 -8.23
N LEU A 103 11.96 -3.43 -9.29
CA LEU A 103 11.90 -2.42 -10.34
C LEU A 103 10.65 -2.56 -11.20
N ASN A 104 10.23 -3.78 -11.48
CA ASN A 104 8.97 -4.07 -12.16
C ASN A 104 7.77 -3.55 -11.37
N TYR A 105 7.79 -3.74 -10.03
CA TYR A 105 6.73 -3.21 -9.18
C TYR A 105 6.66 -1.68 -9.27
N ARG A 106 7.78 -0.97 -9.19
CA ARG A 106 7.82 0.48 -9.41
C ARG A 106 7.17 0.87 -10.74
N THR A 107 7.60 0.21 -11.83
CA THR A 107 7.06 0.49 -13.18
C THR A 107 5.55 0.22 -13.29
N ALA A 108 5.06 -0.83 -12.65
CA ALA A 108 3.63 -1.14 -12.60
C ALA A 108 2.85 -0.13 -11.73
N PHE A 109 3.41 0.28 -10.61
CA PHE A 109 2.82 1.30 -9.73
C PHE A 109 2.74 2.68 -10.41
N GLU A 110 3.80 3.09 -11.11
CA GLU A 110 3.84 4.34 -11.89
C GLU A 110 2.78 4.30 -13.01
N PHE A 111 2.64 3.17 -13.68
CA PHE A 111 1.59 2.97 -14.70
C PHE A 111 0.19 3.11 -14.10
N VAL A 112 -0.11 2.43 -12.98
CA VAL A 112 -1.39 2.56 -12.28
C VAL A 112 -1.63 4.02 -11.88
N SER A 113 -0.61 4.68 -11.34
CA SER A 113 -0.69 6.09 -10.94
C SER A 113 -0.95 7.04 -12.11
N GLY A 114 -0.43 6.74 -13.30
CA GLY A 114 -0.66 7.51 -14.52
C GLY A 114 -2.05 7.27 -15.12
N TYR A 115 -2.51 6.02 -15.14
CA TYR A 115 -3.81 5.63 -15.70
C TYR A 115 -5.01 6.38 -15.06
N LEU A 116 -4.88 6.78 -13.81
CA LEU A 116 -5.92 7.49 -13.06
C LEU A 116 -6.19 8.90 -13.56
N ASN A 117 -5.22 9.52 -14.21
CA ASN A 117 -5.39 10.87 -14.74
C ASN A 117 -6.42 10.90 -15.89
N ASP A 118 -6.69 9.73 -16.51
CA ASP A 118 -7.62 9.59 -17.63
C ASP A 118 -9.05 9.21 -17.22
N GLY A 119 -9.29 8.87 -15.93
CA GLY A 119 -10.62 8.55 -15.39
C GLY A 119 -11.33 7.34 -16.02
N GLY A 120 -10.59 6.47 -16.71
CA GLY A 120 -11.13 5.34 -17.45
C GLY A 120 -11.72 4.21 -16.57
N PRO A 121 -12.53 3.32 -17.15
CA PRO A 121 -13.05 2.17 -16.43
C PRO A 121 -11.94 1.14 -16.13
N VAL A 122 -12.12 0.32 -15.10
CA VAL A 122 -11.30 -0.87 -14.92
C VAL A 122 -11.66 -1.86 -16.03
N THR A 123 -10.65 -2.39 -16.72
CA THR A 123 -10.83 -3.38 -17.78
C THR A 123 -9.97 -4.61 -17.54
N GLU A 124 -10.34 -5.75 -18.11
CA GLU A 124 -9.48 -6.93 -18.08
C GLU A 124 -8.12 -6.65 -18.74
N GLY A 125 -8.11 -5.86 -19.82
CA GLY A 125 -6.87 -5.41 -20.46
C GLY A 125 -5.95 -4.65 -19.52
N LEU A 126 -6.51 -3.78 -18.67
CA LEU A 126 -5.77 -3.05 -17.64
C LEU A 126 -5.16 -4.01 -16.59
N VAL A 127 -5.95 -4.97 -16.08
CA VAL A 127 -5.46 -5.95 -15.10
C VAL A 127 -4.33 -6.81 -15.69
N ARG A 128 -4.49 -7.25 -16.94
CA ARG A 128 -3.48 -8.00 -17.67
C ARG A 128 -2.21 -7.18 -17.92
N GLU A 129 -2.33 -5.89 -18.21
CA GLU A 129 -1.20 -4.98 -18.39
C GLU A 129 -0.44 -4.73 -17.08
N ILE A 130 -1.14 -4.57 -15.95
CA ILE A 130 -0.53 -4.51 -14.61
C ILE A 130 0.29 -5.77 -14.37
N HIS A 131 -0.31 -6.94 -14.54
CA HIS A 131 0.38 -8.22 -14.38
C HIS A 131 1.60 -8.33 -15.32
N ARG A 132 1.46 -7.99 -16.60
CA ARG A 132 2.56 -8.03 -17.57
C ARG A 132 3.77 -7.24 -17.09
N ARG A 133 3.57 -6.03 -16.58
CA ARG A 133 4.65 -5.18 -16.04
C ARG A 133 5.31 -5.79 -14.82
N LEU A 134 4.53 -6.42 -13.94
CA LEU A 134 5.04 -7.02 -12.70
C LEU A 134 5.97 -8.21 -12.96
N VAL A 135 5.69 -9.04 -13.97
CA VAL A 135 6.38 -10.32 -14.13
C VAL A 135 7.30 -10.41 -15.36
N THR A 136 7.41 -9.35 -16.16
CA THR A 136 8.28 -9.35 -17.35
C THR A 136 9.75 -9.55 -16.96
N GLY A 137 10.37 -10.60 -17.52
CA GLY A 137 11.79 -10.89 -17.36
C GLY A 137 12.20 -11.41 -15.98
N VAL A 138 11.24 -11.85 -15.17
CA VAL A 138 11.47 -12.46 -13.85
C VAL A 138 11.39 -13.98 -13.98
N ARG A 139 12.23 -14.70 -13.21
CA ARG A 139 12.21 -16.16 -13.04
C ARG A 139 12.12 -16.93 -14.37
N GLY A 140 12.92 -16.52 -15.36
CA GLY A 140 13.02 -17.20 -16.66
C GLY A 140 11.82 -17.07 -17.58
N GLY A 141 10.88 -16.14 -17.32
CA GLY A 141 9.74 -15.87 -18.19
C GLY A 141 8.61 -16.90 -18.13
N SER A 142 8.61 -17.79 -17.13
CA SER A 142 7.58 -18.85 -16.97
C SER A 142 6.19 -18.31 -16.61
N ALA A 143 6.08 -17.04 -16.20
CA ALA A 143 4.85 -16.42 -15.72
C ALA A 143 3.87 -15.97 -16.82
N THR A 144 4.16 -16.19 -18.10
CA THR A 144 3.32 -15.76 -19.25
C THR A 144 2.73 -14.34 -19.08
N PRO A 145 3.57 -13.27 -19.20
CA PRO A 145 3.18 -11.93 -18.81
C PRO A 145 1.91 -11.43 -19.51
N GLY A 146 0.89 -11.09 -18.72
CA GLY A 146 -0.38 -10.57 -19.20
C GLY A 146 -1.36 -11.61 -19.73
N GLU A 147 -1.07 -12.91 -19.62
CA GLU A 147 -1.97 -13.98 -20.08
C GLU A 147 -2.60 -14.74 -18.90
N TYR A 148 -3.89 -15.01 -19.00
CA TYR A 148 -4.56 -15.88 -18.07
C TYR A 148 -4.05 -17.32 -18.21
N ARG A 149 -3.93 -18.01 -17.09
CA ARG A 149 -3.48 -19.41 -17.06
C ARG A 149 -4.42 -20.33 -17.82
N ARG A 150 -3.82 -21.30 -18.49
CA ARG A 150 -4.52 -22.39 -19.19
C ARG A 150 -4.38 -23.72 -18.50
N VAL A 151 -3.65 -23.74 -17.38
CA VAL A 151 -3.39 -24.91 -16.55
C VAL A 151 -3.87 -24.69 -15.13
N GLN A 152 -4.17 -25.77 -14.42
CA GLN A 152 -4.48 -25.69 -13.00
C GLN A 152 -3.19 -25.32 -12.24
N ASN A 153 -3.30 -24.34 -11.37
CA ASN A 153 -2.27 -24.00 -10.39
C ASN A 153 -2.79 -24.24 -8.97
N TYR A 154 -1.88 -24.20 -8.02
CA TYR A 154 -2.16 -24.44 -6.61
C TYR A 154 -1.40 -23.41 -5.79
N VAL A 155 -2.04 -22.86 -4.76
CA VAL A 155 -1.34 -22.08 -3.75
C VAL A 155 -0.79 -23.06 -2.74
N VAL A 156 0.53 -23.06 -2.58
CA VAL A 156 1.23 -23.97 -1.68
C VAL A 156 1.81 -23.23 -0.49
N ASP A 157 1.77 -23.84 0.67
CA ASP A 157 2.51 -23.38 1.84
C ASP A 157 4.01 -23.61 1.60
N SER A 158 4.81 -22.56 1.68
CA SER A 158 6.23 -22.60 1.37
C SER A 158 7.06 -23.43 2.35
N ALA A 159 6.58 -23.63 3.58
CA ALA A 159 7.27 -24.40 4.61
C ALA A 159 7.00 -25.90 4.48
N THR A 160 5.77 -26.26 4.10
CA THR A 160 5.31 -27.67 4.04
C THR A 160 5.22 -28.22 2.62
N GLY A 161 5.21 -27.37 1.60
CA GLY A 161 4.98 -27.75 0.19
C GLY A 161 3.55 -28.28 -0.09
N LYS A 162 2.64 -28.21 0.89
CA LYS A 162 1.26 -28.69 0.72
C LYS A 162 0.39 -27.61 0.08
N ALA A 163 -0.52 -28.03 -0.81
CA ALA A 163 -1.54 -27.14 -1.34
C ALA A 163 -2.49 -26.69 -0.22
N VAL A 164 -2.55 -25.37 0.00
CA VAL A 164 -3.45 -24.72 0.96
C VAL A 164 -4.70 -24.16 0.29
N TYR A 165 -4.62 -23.96 -1.03
CA TYR A 165 -5.77 -23.52 -1.81
C TYR A 165 -5.69 -24.02 -3.25
N THR A 166 -6.81 -24.47 -3.79
CA THR A 166 -7.00 -24.81 -5.20
C THR A 166 -7.92 -23.77 -5.84
N PRO A 167 -7.38 -22.88 -6.69
CA PRO A 167 -8.19 -21.91 -7.42
C PRO A 167 -9.20 -22.55 -8.38
N PRO A 168 -10.20 -21.80 -8.88
CA PRO A 168 -11.15 -22.27 -9.88
C PRO A 168 -10.46 -22.92 -11.09
N PRO A 169 -11.13 -23.83 -11.82
CA PRO A 169 -10.58 -24.43 -13.03
C PRO A 169 -10.17 -23.37 -14.07
N PRO A 170 -9.18 -23.64 -14.95
CA PRO A 170 -8.74 -22.68 -15.95
C PRO A 170 -9.84 -22.16 -16.88
N GLY A 171 -10.85 -22.99 -17.19
CA GLY A 171 -12.00 -22.60 -18.02
C GLY A 171 -12.87 -21.53 -17.38
N ASP A 172 -12.88 -21.41 -16.05
CA ASP A 172 -13.70 -20.45 -15.32
C ASP A 172 -12.99 -19.09 -15.11
N VAL A 173 -11.69 -19.01 -15.39
CA VAL A 173 -10.91 -17.80 -15.13
C VAL A 173 -11.43 -16.59 -15.90
N ALA A 174 -11.64 -16.72 -17.21
CA ALA A 174 -12.10 -15.61 -18.04
C ALA A 174 -13.53 -15.13 -17.66
N PRO A 175 -14.52 -16.01 -17.48
CA PRO A 175 -15.83 -15.61 -16.97
C PRO A 175 -15.76 -14.87 -15.61
N LEU A 176 -15.04 -15.43 -14.64
CA LEU A 176 -14.90 -14.84 -13.31
C LEU A 176 -14.19 -13.49 -13.33
N MET A 177 -13.19 -13.29 -14.18
CA MET A 177 -12.52 -12.00 -14.36
C MET A 177 -13.45 -10.97 -15.01
N SER A 178 -14.25 -11.39 -15.99
CA SER A 178 -15.25 -10.52 -16.60
C SER A 178 -16.31 -10.05 -15.59
N GLU A 179 -16.79 -10.97 -14.75
CA GLU A 179 -17.74 -10.65 -13.66
C GLU A 179 -17.13 -9.69 -12.63
N LEU A 180 -15.87 -9.90 -12.21
CA LEU A 180 -15.17 -9.01 -11.30
C LEU A 180 -15.05 -7.59 -11.89
N VAL A 181 -14.64 -7.48 -13.15
CA VAL A 181 -14.48 -6.20 -13.84
C VAL A 181 -15.80 -5.49 -14.02
N ALA A 182 -16.87 -6.21 -14.42
CA ALA A 182 -18.21 -5.67 -14.51
C ALA A 182 -18.70 -5.13 -13.15
N TRP A 183 -18.50 -5.90 -12.08
CA TRP A 183 -18.85 -5.50 -10.73
C TRP A 183 -18.11 -4.23 -10.29
N LEU A 184 -16.78 -4.14 -10.51
CA LEU A 184 -15.97 -2.96 -10.17
C LEU A 184 -16.42 -1.68 -10.85
N ASN A 185 -17.01 -1.77 -12.05
CA ASN A 185 -17.51 -0.62 -12.78
C ASN A 185 -18.97 -0.27 -12.44
N ALA A 186 -19.72 -1.20 -11.85
CA ALA A 186 -21.13 -1.01 -11.46
C ALA A 186 -21.30 -0.62 -9.98
N THR A 187 -20.26 -0.75 -9.15
CA THR A 187 -20.32 -0.57 -7.69
C THR A 187 -20.15 0.89 -7.31
N SER A 188 -21.20 1.71 -7.51
CA SER A 188 -21.18 3.15 -7.15
C SER A 188 -21.59 3.41 -5.69
N ASP A 189 -22.41 2.55 -5.09
CA ASP A 189 -23.02 2.79 -3.77
C ASP A 189 -22.24 2.15 -2.61
N LEU A 190 -21.23 1.35 -2.94
CA LEU A 190 -20.37 0.73 -1.93
C LEU A 190 -19.22 1.67 -1.56
N HIS A 191 -18.92 1.77 -0.27
CA HIS A 191 -17.76 2.53 0.20
C HIS A 191 -16.47 2.09 -0.53
N PRO A 192 -15.66 3.02 -1.09
CA PRO A 192 -14.50 2.66 -1.92
C PRO A 192 -13.49 1.73 -1.25
N VAL A 193 -13.31 1.84 0.06
CA VAL A 193 -12.42 0.95 0.82
C VAL A 193 -12.95 -0.49 0.82
N LEU A 194 -14.27 -0.68 0.97
CA LEU A 194 -14.89 -2.01 0.88
C LEU A 194 -14.76 -2.59 -0.53
N ALA A 195 -15.01 -1.77 -1.56
CA ALA A 195 -14.85 -2.20 -2.95
C ALA A 195 -13.40 -2.61 -3.26
N SER A 196 -12.44 -1.85 -2.76
CA SER A 196 -11.01 -2.12 -2.91
C SER A 196 -10.57 -3.44 -2.23
N GLY A 197 -10.97 -3.66 -0.97
CA GLY A 197 -10.69 -4.90 -0.24
C GLY A 197 -11.35 -6.11 -0.91
N THR A 198 -12.59 -5.97 -1.39
CA THR A 198 -13.32 -7.01 -2.14
C THR A 198 -12.59 -7.35 -3.45
N ALA A 199 -12.14 -6.34 -4.20
CA ALA A 199 -11.37 -6.53 -5.44
C ALA A 199 -10.07 -7.31 -5.20
N GLN A 200 -9.34 -6.96 -4.15
CA GLN A 200 -8.10 -7.65 -3.79
C GLN A 200 -8.34 -9.13 -3.50
N PHE A 201 -9.31 -9.44 -2.64
CA PHE A 201 -9.65 -10.81 -2.31
C PHE A 201 -10.12 -11.59 -3.55
N GLN A 202 -11.04 -11.03 -4.34
CA GLN A 202 -11.62 -11.73 -5.47
C GLN A 202 -10.58 -12.09 -6.53
N LEU A 203 -9.60 -11.21 -6.81
CA LEU A 203 -8.52 -11.54 -7.74
C LEU A 203 -7.61 -12.65 -7.17
N VAL A 204 -7.29 -12.61 -5.88
CA VAL A 204 -6.52 -13.68 -5.21
C VAL A 204 -7.30 -15.01 -5.23
N HIS A 205 -8.62 -14.97 -5.09
CA HIS A 205 -9.48 -16.13 -5.16
C HIS A 205 -9.51 -16.74 -6.58
N ILE A 206 -9.77 -15.94 -7.61
CA ILE A 206 -9.75 -16.38 -9.02
C ILE A 206 -8.37 -16.92 -9.41
N HIS A 207 -7.32 -16.26 -8.93
CA HIS A 207 -5.91 -16.61 -9.20
C HIS A 207 -5.63 -16.73 -10.69
N PRO A 208 -5.88 -15.68 -11.50
CA PRO A 208 -6.02 -15.80 -12.94
C PRO A 208 -4.70 -16.04 -13.68
N PHE A 209 -3.56 -15.84 -13.04
CA PHE A 209 -2.24 -15.94 -13.66
C PHE A 209 -1.45 -17.13 -13.11
N VAL A 210 -0.38 -17.51 -13.82
CA VAL A 210 0.52 -18.58 -13.37
C VAL A 210 1.30 -18.16 -12.11
N ASP A 211 1.79 -16.92 -12.08
CA ASP A 211 2.50 -16.26 -10.95
C ASP A 211 2.10 -14.79 -10.88
N GLY A 212 2.49 -14.06 -9.84
CA GLY A 212 2.25 -12.61 -9.69
C GLY A 212 0.83 -12.22 -9.27
N ASN A 213 -0.04 -13.16 -8.93
CA ASN A 213 -1.42 -12.87 -8.53
C ASN A 213 -1.51 -11.98 -7.28
N GLY A 214 -0.67 -12.22 -6.28
CA GLY A 214 -0.64 -11.42 -5.05
C GLY A 214 -0.28 -9.96 -5.33
N ARG A 215 0.81 -9.71 -6.05
CA ARG A 215 1.25 -8.36 -6.44
C ARG A 215 0.20 -7.65 -7.30
N THR A 216 -0.40 -8.37 -8.26
CA THR A 216 -1.46 -7.83 -9.13
C THR A 216 -2.70 -7.46 -8.32
N SER A 217 -3.13 -8.28 -7.36
CA SER A 217 -4.31 -8.01 -6.53
C SER A 217 -4.11 -6.78 -5.63
N ARG A 218 -2.93 -6.60 -5.04
CA ARG A 218 -2.58 -5.42 -4.24
C ARG A 218 -2.57 -4.14 -5.08
N LEU A 219 -2.02 -4.19 -6.30
CA LEU A 219 -2.08 -3.05 -7.21
C LEU A 219 -3.48 -2.77 -7.73
N LEU A 220 -4.31 -3.79 -8.00
CA LEU A 220 -5.72 -3.59 -8.35
C LEU A 220 -6.50 -2.91 -7.21
N SER A 221 -6.26 -3.34 -5.97
CA SER A 221 -6.83 -2.72 -4.78
C SER A 221 -6.45 -1.23 -4.68
N THR A 222 -5.15 -0.92 -4.85
CA THR A 222 -4.66 0.47 -4.89
C THR A 222 -5.30 1.28 -6.01
N LEU A 223 -5.43 0.72 -7.20
CA LEU A 223 -6.13 1.35 -8.34
C LEU A 223 -7.57 1.69 -7.99
N CYS A 224 -8.31 0.77 -7.37
CA CYS A 224 -9.69 0.99 -6.96
C CYS A 224 -9.81 2.16 -5.96
N LEU A 225 -8.92 2.24 -4.97
CA LEU A 225 -8.87 3.36 -4.03
C LEU A 225 -8.61 4.69 -4.75
N TYR A 226 -7.58 4.75 -5.55
CA TYR A 226 -7.18 5.98 -6.23
C TYR A 226 -8.26 6.47 -7.20
N ARG A 227 -8.86 5.58 -7.98
CA ARG A 227 -9.96 5.89 -8.90
C ARG A 227 -11.16 6.53 -8.19
N ALA A 228 -11.40 6.15 -6.95
CA ALA A 228 -12.47 6.69 -6.12
C ALA A 228 -12.07 7.96 -5.35
N GLY A 229 -10.89 8.55 -5.61
CA GLY A 229 -10.39 9.73 -4.92
C GLY A 229 -9.79 9.45 -3.53
N TYR A 230 -9.47 8.19 -3.24
CA TYR A 230 -8.79 7.76 -2.01
C TYR A 230 -7.29 7.55 -2.26
N ASP A 231 -6.65 8.52 -2.92
CA ASP A 231 -5.22 8.45 -3.19
C ASP A 231 -4.34 8.80 -1.98
N PHE A 232 -4.93 9.44 -0.95
CA PHE A 232 -4.24 9.87 0.28
C PHE A 232 -2.90 10.55 0.00
N LYS A 233 -2.81 11.33 -1.07
CA LYS A 233 -1.59 11.94 -1.60
C LYS A 233 -0.46 10.94 -1.90
N ARG A 234 -0.78 9.64 -1.99
CA ARG A 234 0.15 8.51 -2.22
C ARG A 234 1.17 8.35 -1.08
N LEU A 235 0.73 8.50 0.17
CA LEU A 235 1.61 8.54 1.35
C LEU A 235 1.59 7.26 2.18
N PHE A 236 0.89 6.20 1.75
CA PHE A 236 0.72 4.96 2.51
C PHE A 236 1.29 3.73 1.79
N SER A 237 1.53 2.68 2.56
CA SER A 237 1.90 1.35 2.07
C SER A 237 1.08 0.29 2.81
N ILE A 238 0.07 -0.29 2.13
CA ILE A 238 -0.71 -1.37 2.74
C ILE A 238 0.09 -2.66 2.83
N SER A 239 1.02 -2.89 1.91
CA SER A 239 1.87 -4.08 1.91
C SER A 239 2.82 -4.12 3.11
N GLU A 240 3.23 -2.96 3.66
CA GLU A 240 3.98 -2.91 4.91
C GLU A 240 3.17 -3.51 6.08
N TYR A 241 1.89 -3.20 6.17
CA TYR A 241 1.02 -3.78 7.19
C TYR A 241 0.91 -5.30 7.05
N TYR A 242 0.73 -5.81 5.83
CA TYR A 242 0.64 -7.24 5.58
C TYR A 242 1.94 -8.00 5.88
N ASP A 243 3.07 -7.39 5.57
CA ASP A 243 4.39 -8.00 5.75
C ASP A 243 4.84 -8.05 7.20
N ARG A 244 4.36 -7.12 8.06
CA ARG A 244 4.60 -7.13 9.51
C ARG A 244 4.07 -8.41 10.18
N ASP A 245 2.95 -8.95 9.70
CA ASP A 245 2.38 -10.23 10.14
C ASP A 245 1.76 -10.98 8.95
N ARG A 246 2.61 -11.68 8.20
CA ARG A 246 2.18 -12.47 7.04
C ARG A 246 1.24 -13.61 7.42
N ALA A 247 1.40 -14.17 8.63
CA ALA A 247 0.54 -15.25 9.10
C ALA A 247 -0.90 -14.76 9.26
N ALA A 248 -1.10 -13.59 9.90
CA ALA A 248 -2.41 -12.96 10.02
C ALA A 248 -2.99 -12.57 8.65
N PHE A 249 -2.16 -12.05 7.72
CA PHE A 249 -2.59 -11.71 6.36
C PHE A 249 -3.12 -12.95 5.60
N TYR A 250 -2.37 -14.05 5.60
CA TYR A 250 -2.82 -15.27 4.92
C TYR A 250 -4.00 -15.92 5.63
N ALA A 251 -4.07 -15.86 6.97
CA ALA A 251 -5.20 -16.34 7.73
C ALA A 251 -6.48 -15.56 7.42
N ALA A 252 -6.40 -14.23 7.26
CA ALA A 252 -7.54 -13.41 6.88
C ALA A 252 -8.09 -13.77 5.49
N ILE A 253 -7.21 -14.03 4.51
CA ILE A 253 -7.61 -14.51 3.18
C ILE A 253 -8.24 -15.91 3.25
N GLN A 254 -7.62 -16.84 3.98
CA GLN A 254 -8.13 -18.20 4.10
C GLN A 254 -9.46 -18.24 4.86
N GLY A 255 -9.62 -17.40 5.88
CA GLY A 255 -10.84 -17.32 6.68
C GLY A 255 -12.11 -17.04 5.87
N VAL A 256 -12.01 -16.31 4.75
CA VAL A 256 -13.14 -16.11 3.83
C VAL A 256 -13.62 -17.43 3.23
N ARG A 257 -12.68 -18.30 2.82
CA ARG A 257 -12.99 -19.59 2.24
C ARG A 257 -13.59 -20.55 3.28
N ASP A 258 -13.04 -20.53 4.48
CA ASP A 258 -13.51 -21.34 5.61
C ASP A 258 -14.90 -20.89 6.08
N ALA A 259 -15.23 -19.59 5.92
CA ALA A 259 -16.54 -19.00 6.20
C ALA A 259 -17.53 -19.08 5.01
N GLY A 260 -17.31 -19.94 4.03
CA GLY A 260 -18.23 -20.10 2.90
C GLY A 260 -18.31 -18.88 1.99
N MET A 261 -17.20 -18.20 1.79
CA MET A 261 -17.05 -16.97 0.98
C MET A 261 -17.66 -15.70 1.60
N ASP A 262 -17.87 -15.66 2.91
CA ASP A 262 -18.19 -14.45 3.65
C ASP A 262 -16.93 -13.59 3.83
N LEU A 263 -16.93 -12.40 3.24
CA LEU A 263 -15.79 -11.46 3.22
C LEU A 263 -15.64 -10.65 4.50
N THR A 264 -16.54 -10.77 5.47
CA THR A 264 -16.60 -9.91 6.65
C THR A 264 -15.26 -9.84 7.38
N GLY A 265 -14.67 -10.99 7.73
CA GLY A 265 -13.41 -11.04 8.46
C GLY A 265 -12.21 -10.48 7.66
N TRP A 266 -12.18 -10.71 6.35
CA TRP A 266 -11.18 -10.12 5.47
C TRP A 266 -11.31 -8.60 5.39
N LEU A 267 -12.52 -8.09 5.23
CA LEU A 267 -12.77 -6.65 5.15
C LEU A 267 -12.46 -5.93 6.46
N GLU A 268 -12.70 -6.56 7.61
CA GLU A 268 -12.24 -6.04 8.91
C GLU A 268 -10.72 -5.92 8.96
N TYR A 269 -10.00 -6.97 8.55
CA TYR A 269 -8.54 -6.97 8.49
C TYR A 269 -7.99 -5.91 7.52
N PHE A 270 -8.56 -5.81 6.32
CA PHE A 270 -8.17 -4.84 5.30
C PHE A 270 -8.37 -3.39 5.77
N ILE A 271 -9.54 -3.10 6.34
CA ILE A 271 -9.89 -1.77 6.85
C ILE A 271 -8.98 -1.39 8.00
N GLU A 272 -8.73 -2.29 8.95
CA GLU A 272 -7.82 -2.02 10.07
C GLU A 272 -6.39 -1.74 9.60
N GLY A 273 -5.91 -2.51 8.62
CA GLY A 273 -4.60 -2.28 8.01
C GLY A 273 -4.49 -0.91 7.36
N LEU A 274 -5.47 -0.53 6.56
CA LEU A 274 -5.50 0.78 5.92
C LEU A 274 -5.66 1.91 6.95
N ALA A 275 -6.53 1.75 7.95
CA ALA A 275 -6.73 2.74 9.02
C ALA A 275 -5.43 2.96 9.83
N THR A 276 -4.70 1.88 10.13
CA THR A 276 -3.41 1.96 10.83
C THR A 276 -2.38 2.75 10.00
N GLN A 277 -2.27 2.47 8.71
CA GLN A 277 -1.39 3.22 7.81
C GLN A 277 -1.80 4.71 7.72
N MET A 278 -3.10 4.99 7.70
CA MET A 278 -3.61 6.37 7.65
C MET A 278 -3.34 7.13 8.95
N ASP A 279 -3.44 6.50 10.10
CA ASP A 279 -3.08 7.11 11.38
C ASP A 279 -1.58 7.46 11.43
N GLU A 280 -0.70 6.55 10.98
CA GLU A 280 0.75 6.80 10.90
C GLU A 280 1.07 7.99 9.97
N VAL A 281 0.43 8.08 8.80
CA VAL A 281 0.61 9.20 7.85
C VAL A 281 0.11 10.51 8.46
N THR A 282 -1.05 10.49 9.10
CA THR A 282 -1.64 11.65 9.76
C THR A 282 -0.74 12.17 10.87
N ASP A 283 -0.19 11.29 11.69
CA ASP A 283 0.70 11.68 12.79
C ASP A 283 2.03 12.24 12.30
N ARG A 284 2.59 11.70 11.22
CA ARG A 284 3.76 12.30 10.53
C ARG A 284 3.44 13.70 10.01
N GLY A 285 2.30 13.87 9.35
CA GLY A 285 1.84 15.17 8.84
C GLY A 285 1.64 16.20 9.95
N LYS A 286 1.01 15.83 11.05
CA LYS A 286 0.84 16.70 12.24
C LYS A 286 2.18 17.13 12.83
N ARG A 287 3.14 16.21 12.94
CA ARG A 287 4.49 16.54 13.45
C ARG A 287 5.19 17.57 12.56
N VAL A 288 5.11 17.40 11.24
CA VAL A 288 5.71 18.37 10.30
C VAL A 288 5.06 19.73 10.40
N ILE A 289 3.73 19.81 10.41
CA ILE A 289 3.01 21.07 10.60
C ILE A 289 3.43 21.75 11.91
N ARG A 290 3.50 20.98 13.00
CA ARG A 290 3.93 21.51 14.31
C ARG A 290 5.37 22.03 14.28
N ARG A 291 6.29 21.30 13.65
CA ARG A 291 7.67 21.75 13.41
C ARG A 291 7.68 23.09 12.68
N ASP A 292 6.90 23.21 11.61
CA ASP A 292 6.89 24.40 10.75
C ASP A 292 6.23 25.62 11.45
N VAL A 293 5.26 25.38 12.33
CA VAL A 293 4.67 26.42 13.18
C VAL A 293 5.72 26.95 14.15
N ILE A 294 6.37 26.05 14.92
CA ILE A 294 7.44 26.44 15.88
C ILE A 294 8.58 27.16 15.15
N ALA A 295 8.99 26.67 13.97
CA ALA A 295 10.07 27.27 13.19
C ALA A 295 9.72 28.71 12.77
N ARG A 296 8.50 28.97 12.36
CA ARG A 296 8.04 30.31 11.98
C ARG A 296 7.89 31.23 13.19
N GLU A 297 7.25 30.80 14.27
CA GLU A 297 7.03 31.58 15.48
C GLU A 297 8.34 32.05 16.12
N HIS A 298 9.37 31.18 16.06
CA HIS A 298 10.68 31.50 16.68
C HIS A 298 11.76 31.88 15.66
N SER A 299 11.41 32.07 14.38
CA SER A 299 12.35 32.41 13.28
C SER A 299 13.58 31.49 13.24
N LEU A 300 13.34 30.18 13.33
CA LEU A 300 14.39 29.18 13.41
C LEU A 300 15.11 28.99 12.06
N SER A 301 16.42 28.76 12.14
CA SER A 301 17.16 28.29 10.98
C SER A 301 16.77 26.84 10.60
N MET A 302 17.13 26.40 9.37
CA MET A 302 16.86 25.03 8.91
C MET A 302 17.41 23.97 9.89
N ARG A 303 18.66 24.13 10.38
CA ARG A 303 19.25 23.19 11.34
C ARG A 303 18.53 23.16 12.69
N GLN A 304 18.06 24.31 13.15
CA GLN A 304 17.25 24.40 14.37
C GLN A 304 15.87 23.74 14.18
N ALA A 305 15.28 23.88 13.00
CA ALA A 305 14.02 23.21 12.65
C ALA A 305 14.20 21.68 12.60
N LEU A 306 15.35 21.17 12.10
CA LEU A 306 15.69 19.74 12.17
C LEU A 306 15.77 19.22 13.62
N ALA A 307 16.38 19.99 14.53
CA ALA A 307 16.43 19.64 15.95
C ALA A 307 15.03 19.55 16.57
N VAL A 308 14.14 20.48 16.24
CA VAL A 308 12.75 20.46 16.68
C VAL A 308 12.02 19.26 16.08
N GLY A 309 12.22 18.98 14.79
CA GLY A 309 11.64 17.81 14.11
C GLY A 309 12.00 16.51 14.81
N HIS A 310 13.30 16.30 15.10
CA HIS A 310 13.77 15.13 15.86
C HIS A 310 13.07 15.02 17.23
N LEU A 311 12.95 16.12 17.96
CA LEU A 311 12.33 16.13 19.29
C LEU A 311 10.81 15.98 19.29
N LEU A 312 10.16 16.09 18.15
CA LEU A 312 8.75 15.71 17.99
C LEU A 312 8.55 14.20 17.83
N GLU A 313 9.63 13.46 17.50
CA GLU A 313 9.66 12.00 17.35
C GLU A 313 10.36 11.31 18.51
N SER A 314 11.34 11.99 19.14
CA SER A 314 12.17 11.46 20.20
C SER A 314 12.03 12.27 21.48
N PRO A 315 12.08 11.65 22.66
CA PRO A 315 11.88 12.36 23.94
C PRO A 315 13.03 13.30 24.31
N GLU A 316 14.20 13.11 23.70
CA GLU A 316 15.40 13.90 23.95
C GLU A 316 16.31 13.93 22.73
N LEU A 317 17.19 14.95 22.67
CA LEU A 317 18.18 15.15 21.62
C LEU A 317 19.55 15.36 22.27
N ARG A 318 20.56 14.71 21.74
CA ARG A 318 21.96 14.88 22.10
C ARG A 318 22.72 15.58 20.98
N ILE A 319 23.94 16.03 21.26
CA ILE A 319 24.76 16.65 20.24
C ILE A 319 25.16 15.67 19.13
N GLU A 320 25.31 14.39 19.46
CA GLU A 320 25.61 13.32 18.50
C GLU A 320 24.47 13.14 17.50
N ASP A 321 23.21 13.27 17.95
CA ASP A 321 22.03 13.20 17.07
C ASP A 321 22.04 14.39 16.09
N MET A 322 22.44 15.59 16.56
CA MET A 322 22.60 16.76 15.69
C MET A 322 23.71 16.61 14.66
N GLU A 323 24.82 15.94 15.03
CA GLU A 323 25.92 15.62 14.10
C GLU A 323 25.42 14.68 12.99
N ALA A 324 24.58 13.70 13.32
CA ALA A 324 23.95 12.80 12.35
C ALA A 324 22.92 13.53 11.45
N LEU A 325 22.12 14.44 12.02
CA LEU A 325 21.12 15.23 11.29
C LEU A 325 21.75 16.29 10.36
N CYS A 326 22.95 16.76 10.68
CA CYS A 326 23.62 17.83 9.96
C CYS A 326 25.07 17.46 9.60
N PRO A 327 25.29 16.46 8.72
CA PRO A 327 26.62 16.03 8.34
C PRO A 327 27.44 17.18 7.73
N GLY A 328 28.72 17.26 8.07
CA GLY A 328 29.63 18.31 7.58
C GLY A 328 29.56 19.63 8.35
N VAL A 329 28.69 19.75 9.36
CA VAL A 329 28.63 20.95 10.23
C VAL A 329 29.45 20.73 11.50
N THR A 330 30.28 21.73 11.88
CA THR A 330 31.12 21.59 13.06
C THR A 330 30.31 21.48 14.36
N ARG A 331 30.74 20.64 15.30
CA ARG A 331 30.13 20.48 16.63
C ARG A 331 29.90 21.81 17.34
N ARG A 332 30.85 22.75 17.23
CA ARG A 332 30.72 24.10 17.81
C ARG A 332 29.52 24.87 17.25
N THR A 333 29.30 24.78 15.94
CA THR A 333 28.15 25.41 15.28
C THR A 333 26.84 24.80 15.75
N LEU A 334 26.77 23.46 15.82
CA LEU A 334 25.59 22.74 16.30
C LEU A 334 25.27 23.04 17.76
N GLN A 335 26.30 23.12 18.61
CA GLN A 335 26.12 23.56 20.02
C GLN A 335 25.55 24.98 20.12
N ARG A 336 26.02 25.90 19.26
CA ARG A 336 25.49 27.27 19.21
C ARG A 336 24.02 27.29 18.76
N ASP A 337 23.65 26.46 17.78
CA ASP A 337 22.27 26.34 17.31
C ASP A 337 21.36 25.84 18.44
N LEU A 338 21.78 24.81 19.19
CA LEU A 338 21.04 24.28 20.35
C LEU A 338 20.92 25.30 21.50
N GLN A 339 21.99 26.04 21.78
CA GLN A 339 21.97 27.13 22.76
C GLN A 339 21.01 28.24 22.34
N GLY A 340 20.96 28.57 21.05
CA GLY A 340 19.99 29.49 20.47
C GLY A 340 18.55 29.07 20.73
N LEU A 341 18.25 27.77 20.53
CA LEU A 341 16.92 27.21 20.81
C LEU A 341 16.56 27.25 22.31
N VAL A 342 17.54 27.03 23.19
CA VAL A 342 17.33 27.17 24.66
C VAL A 342 17.05 28.63 25.02
N LYS A 343 17.81 29.58 24.46
CA LYS A 343 17.62 31.04 24.68
C LYS A 343 16.26 31.50 24.15
N ALA A 344 15.83 30.97 23.01
CA ALA A 344 14.50 31.26 22.44
C ALA A 344 13.34 30.62 23.24
N GLY A 345 13.64 29.83 24.28
CA GLY A 345 12.62 29.15 25.09
C GLY A 345 11.98 27.93 24.44
N VAL A 346 12.44 27.50 23.26
CA VAL A 346 11.94 26.33 22.54
C VAL A 346 12.40 25.03 23.19
N LEU A 347 13.67 24.99 23.65
CA LEU A 347 14.24 23.83 24.31
C LEU A 347 14.58 24.13 25.77
N LYS A 348 14.69 23.06 26.57
CA LYS A 348 15.36 23.06 27.87
C LYS A 348 16.56 22.10 27.82
N ALA A 349 17.70 22.55 28.35
CA ALA A 349 18.85 21.67 28.57
C ALA A 349 18.68 20.93 29.91
N VAL A 350 19.07 19.64 29.93
CA VAL A 350 19.06 18.78 31.10
C VAL A 350 20.44 18.14 31.21
N GLY A 351 21.09 18.20 32.34
CA GLY A 351 22.48 17.75 32.55
C GLY A 351 23.49 18.87 32.24
N ALA A 352 24.80 18.55 32.46
CA ALA A 352 25.88 19.53 32.31
C ALA A 352 26.93 19.05 31.30
N ALA A 353 27.52 20.00 30.60
CA ALA A 353 28.67 19.80 29.71
C ALA A 353 28.51 18.66 28.69
N ARG A 354 29.32 17.59 28.72
CA ARG A 354 29.32 16.50 27.75
C ARG A 354 28.11 15.59 27.82
N SER A 355 27.34 15.60 28.91
CA SER A 355 26.11 14.81 29.09
C SER A 355 24.82 15.63 28.85
N ALA A 356 24.91 16.84 28.32
CA ALA A 356 23.76 17.69 28.07
C ALA A 356 22.78 17.02 27.09
N ARG A 357 21.50 16.96 27.49
CA ARG A 357 20.38 16.51 26.68
C ARG A 357 19.42 17.65 26.53
N TYR A 358 18.78 17.72 25.40
CA TYR A 358 17.81 18.77 25.09
C TYR A 358 16.42 18.15 24.98
N LYS A 359 15.40 18.83 25.51
CA LYS A 359 13.98 18.43 25.43
C LYS A 359 13.15 19.60 24.98
N LEU A 360 12.07 19.34 24.24
CA LEU A 360 11.11 20.40 23.91
C LEU A 360 10.50 20.97 25.18
N ARG A 361 10.46 22.32 25.27
CA ARG A 361 9.87 23.05 26.37
C ARG A 361 8.38 23.31 26.09
N VAL A 362 8.01 23.49 24.84
CA VAL A 362 6.64 23.73 24.40
C VAL A 362 5.91 22.37 24.32
N ARG A 363 5.22 22.02 25.39
CA ARG A 363 4.25 20.93 25.39
C ARG A 363 2.87 21.54 25.22
N GLY A 364 2.20 21.23 24.10
CA GLY A 364 0.76 21.50 23.91
C GLY A 364 0.47 22.66 22.97
N LEU A 365 0.04 22.34 21.78
CA LEU A 365 -1.11 22.90 21.07
C LEU A 365 -1.98 21.73 20.65
#